data_d3190f341ab16b0ae312d8ba00053085
#
_entry.id   d3190f341ab16b0ae312d8ba00053085
#
_cell.length_a   1.000
_cell.length_b   1.000
_cell.length_c   1.000
_cell.angle_alpha   90.00
_cell.angle_beta   90.00
_cell.angle_gamma   90.00
#
_symmetry.space_group_name_H-M   'P 1'
#
loop_
_entity.id
_entity.type
_entity.pdbx_description
1 polymer ?
#
loop_
_entity_poly.entity_id
_entity_poly.type
_entity_poly.pdbx_seq_one_letter_code
_entity_poly.pdbx_strand_id
1 'polypeptide(L)'
;MEIKLQNIRKRFGETVALDDLSLEFCDGKLTTLLGPSGCGKSTLLNLISGILPPTSGSIYFGDRDVTSLSPDKRNIGLVFQNYALYPHMTVGENIAFPLEIKKVSKKERMERAAEFAKLLRIEDYFTRKPSQLSGGQQQRVAIARALAKEPEILLLDEPLSNLDARLRLEMREEIRRLQLETGITTIFVTHDQEEALSISDHILLLKKGRIQQYGLPQELYDEPCNPFVADFLGNPPINLFEGIVDGNRVILQGDNTGFLIAGMKGIERGRRVKLGIRSEAFEAAAEGVYETPATVRNVFLNGKETLYLLEIGGKEFRSTLESGQTYEIGGKISVRLKKKGVHIYDSETEEKIG
;
A
#
# COMPACT_ATOMS: atom_id res chain seq x y z
N MET A 1 13.07 -16.09 4.69
CA MET A 1 13.48 -15.72 6.08
C MET A 1 12.38 -14.89 6.71
N GLU A 2 11.79 -15.37 7.81
CA GLU A 2 10.80 -14.63 8.60
C GLU A 2 11.42 -13.43 9.31
N ILE A 3 10.67 -12.33 9.45
CA ILE A 3 11.09 -11.15 10.22
C ILE A 3 10.09 -10.92 11.33
N LYS A 4 10.57 -10.90 12.58
CA LYS A 4 9.74 -10.66 13.76
C LYS A 4 10.14 -9.38 14.47
N LEU A 5 9.16 -8.53 14.69
CA LEU A 5 9.27 -7.29 15.48
C LEU A 5 8.58 -7.51 16.82
N GLN A 6 9.25 -7.16 17.92
CA GLN A 6 8.69 -7.27 19.26
C GLN A 6 8.80 -5.93 19.98
N ASN A 7 7.66 -5.31 20.26
CA ASN A 7 7.50 -4.06 21.01
C ASN A 7 8.43 -2.93 20.51
N ILE A 8 8.58 -2.83 19.18
CA ILE A 8 9.48 -1.86 18.55
C ILE A 8 8.98 -0.45 18.79
N ARG A 9 9.85 0.35 19.40
CA ARG A 9 9.66 1.79 19.56
C ARG A 9 10.86 2.55 18.99
N LYS A 10 10.59 3.67 18.31
CA LYS A 10 11.63 4.59 17.84
C LYS A 10 11.25 6.03 18.14
N ARG A 11 12.16 6.73 18.82
CA ARG A 11 12.06 8.16 19.11
C ARG A 11 13.25 8.91 18.51
N PHE A 12 12.99 10.14 18.08
CA PHE A 12 13.98 11.13 17.69
C PHE A 12 13.73 12.38 18.55
N GLY A 13 14.52 12.55 19.61
CA GLY A 13 14.23 13.55 20.62
C GLY A 13 12.83 13.33 21.21
N GLU A 14 11.99 14.35 21.15
CA GLU A 14 10.60 14.29 21.64
C GLU A 14 9.63 13.61 20.66
N THR A 15 10.01 13.43 19.39
CA THR A 15 9.13 12.86 18.37
C THR A 15 9.15 11.33 18.42
N VAL A 16 7.97 10.72 18.58
CA VAL A 16 7.77 9.27 18.47
C VAL A 16 7.49 8.94 17.01
N ALA A 17 8.43 8.28 16.35
CA ALA A 17 8.29 7.88 14.95
C ALA A 17 7.59 6.52 14.80
N LEU A 18 7.84 5.60 15.74
CA LEU A 18 7.17 4.30 15.84
C LEU A 18 6.83 4.04 17.31
N ASP A 19 5.62 3.56 17.55
CA ASP A 19 5.09 3.40 18.90
C ASP A 19 4.52 2.00 19.10
N ASP A 20 5.30 1.14 19.76
CA ASP A 20 4.94 -0.22 20.19
C ASP A 20 4.46 -1.14 19.05
N LEU A 21 5.32 -1.33 18.03
CA LEU A 21 5.02 -2.24 16.92
C LEU A 21 5.45 -3.67 17.25
N SER A 22 4.50 -4.59 17.19
CA SER A 22 4.75 -6.03 17.22
C SER A 22 4.09 -6.68 16.02
N LEU A 23 4.89 -7.38 15.20
CA LEU A 23 4.43 -7.96 13.93
C LEU A 23 5.40 -9.04 13.46
N GLU A 24 4.87 -10.03 12.73
CA GLU A 24 5.64 -11.04 12.02
C GLU A 24 5.40 -10.92 10.51
N PHE A 25 6.49 -10.78 9.74
CA PHE A 25 6.44 -10.79 8.28
C PHE A 25 6.70 -12.23 7.81
N CYS A 26 5.78 -12.74 6.98
CA CYS A 26 5.83 -14.12 6.51
C CYS A 26 7.06 -14.38 5.62
N ASP A 27 7.70 -15.53 5.82
CA ASP A 27 8.79 -16.02 4.99
C ASP A 27 8.40 -16.16 3.52
N GLY A 28 9.29 -15.75 2.63
CA GLY A 28 9.10 -15.87 1.17
C GLY A 28 7.95 -15.04 0.60
N LYS A 29 7.42 -14.05 1.36
CA LYS A 29 6.31 -13.20 0.93
C LYS A 29 6.75 -11.76 0.67
N LEU A 30 6.00 -11.08 -0.17
CA LEU A 30 6.12 -9.64 -0.38
C LEU A 30 5.13 -8.91 0.51
N THR A 31 5.64 -8.17 1.49
CA THR A 31 4.82 -7.30 2.33
C THR A 31 5.08 -5.84 2.00
N THR A 32 4.01 -5.11 1.71
CA THR A 32 4.09 -3.66 1.48
C THR A 32 3.84 -2.89 2.77
N LEU A 33 4.76 -1.97 3.10
CA LEU A 33 4.56 -0.94 4.11
C LEU A 33 3.87 0.26 3.44
N LEU A 34 2.63 0.48 3.79
CA LEU A 34 1.76 1.50 3.19
C LEU A 34 1.37 2.56 4.24
N GLY A 35 1.07 3.77 3.81
CA GLY A 35 0.56 4.83 4.67
C GLY A 35 1.00 6.22 4.22
N PRO A 36 0.43 7.29 4.80
CA PRO A 36 0.74 8.66 4.44
C PRO A 36 2.21 9.02 4.69
N SER A 37 2.66 10.12 4.07
CA SER A 37 4.03 10.62 4.31
C SER A 37 4.25 10.91 5.80
N GLY A 38 5.43 10.55 6.31
CA GLY A 38 5.79 10.76 7.71
C GLY A 38 5.15 9.78 8.71
N CYS A 39 4.44 8.74 8.28
CA CYS A 39 3.82 7.77 9.21
C CYS A 39 4.80 6.74 9.82
N GLY A 40 6.09 6.72 9.39
CA GLY A 40 7.12 5.84 9.96
C GLY A 40 7.63 4.71 9.06
N LYS A 41 7.18 4.60 7.78
CA LYS A 41 7.57 3.52 6.86
C LYS A 41 9.08 3.38 6.68
N SER A 42 9.76 4.44 6.20
CA SER A 42 11.22 4.42 6.00
C SER A 42 11.97 4.28 7.34
N THR A 43 11.40 4.78 8.46
CA THR A 43 11.96 4.52 9.78
C THR A 43 11.94 3.04 10.11
N LEU A 44 10.81 2.35 9.89
CA LEU A 44 10.69 0.92 10.12
C LEU A 44 11.64 0.12 9.22
N LEU A 45 11.71 0.47 7.93
CA LEU A 45 12.65 -0.14 6.98
C LEU A 45 14.11 0.04 7.46
N ASN A 46 14.48 1.23 7.92
CA ASN A 46 15.82 1.53 8.44
C ASN A 46 16.14 0.78 9.75
N LEU A 47 15.14 0.48 10.57
CA LEU A 47 15.31 -0.39 11.75
C LEU A 47 15.55 -1.85 11.34
N ILE A 48 14.76 -2.37 10.40
CA ILE A 48 14.92 -3.73 9.87
C ILE A 48 16.27 -3.87 9.17
N SER A 49 16.71 -2.86 8.42
CA SER A 49 18.01 -2.88 7.76
C SER A 49 19.22 -2.75 8.71
N GLY A 50 19.01 -2.27 9.94
CA GLY A 50 20.09 -2.00 10.90
C GLY A 50 20.81 -0.68 10.70
N ILE A 51 20.34 0.18 9.80
CA ILE A 51 20.84 1.56 9.63
C ILE A 51 20.50 2.39 10.87
N LEU A 52 19.32 2.16 11.45
CA LEU A 52 18.91 2.78 12.70
C LEU A 52 18.75 1.72 13.80
N PRO A 53 19.21 1.96 15.02
CA PRO A 53 18.85 1.13 16.17
C PRO A 53 17.45 1.51 16.68
N PRO A 54 16.66 0.57 17.19
CA PRO A 54 15.42 0.89 17.91
C PRO A 54 15.73 1.62 19.23
N THR A 55 14.75 2.36 19.75
CA THR A 55 14.84 2.95 21.10
C THR A 55 14.56 1.88 22.15
N SER A 56 13.62 0.97 21.85
CA SER A 56 13.32 -0.23 22.63
C SER A 56 12.69 -1.29 21.73
N GLY A 57 12.60 -2.52 22.23
CA GLY A 57 12.10 -3.68 21.49
C GLY A 57 13.21 -4.44 20.78
N SER A 58 12.84 -5.53 20.11
CA SER A 58 13.80 -6.46 19.49
C SER A 58 13.36 -6.86 18.08
N ILE A 59 14.32 -7.12 17.21
CA ILE A 59 14.14 -7.54 15.82
C ILE A 59 14.82 -8.89 15.63
N TYR A 60 14.07 -9.86 15.09
CA TYR A 60 14.57 -11.20 14.82
C TYR A 60 14.44 -11.53 13.33
N PHE A 61 15.43 -12.26 12.80
CA PHE A 61 15.38 -12.94 11.51
C PHE A 61 15.37 -14.44 11.78
N GLY A 62 14.20 -15.09 11.62
CA GLY A 62 13.95 -16.40 12.19
C GLY A 62 14.17 -16.36 13.70
N ASP A 63 14.99 -17.27 14.22
CA ASP A 63 15.34 -17.33 15.64
C ASP A 63 16.51 -16.41 16.05
N ARG A 64 17.14 -15.73 15.08
CA ARG A 64 18.33 -14.90 15.31
C ARG A 64 17.95 -13.48 15.71
N ASP A 65 18.36 -13.06 16.92
CA ASP A 65 18.29 -11.65 17.31
C ASP A 65 19.29 -10.81 16.49
N VAL A 66 18.77 -9.85 15.72
CA VAL A 66 19.54 -8.94 14.88
C VAL A 66 19.48 -7.48 15.36
N THR A 67 18.86 -7.23 16.51
CA THR A 67 18.56 -5.88 17.03
C THR A 67 19.80 -4.98 17.05
N SER A 68 20.92 -5.48 17.56
CA SER A 68 22.18 -4.73 17.69
C SER A 68 23.15 -4.92 16.51
N LEU A 69 22.79 -5.74 15.51
CA LEU A 69 23.66 -6.02 14.38
C LEU A 69 23.65 -4.88 13.37
N SER A 70 24.83 -4.54 12.87
CA SER A 70 25.02 -3.61 11.75
C SER A 70 24.51 -4.19 10.43
N PRO A 71 24.16 -3.36 9.41
CA PRO A 71 23.58 -3.80 8.14
C PRO A 71 24.39 -4.85 7.38
N ASP A 72 25.73 -4.78 7.46
CA ASP A 72 26.64 -5.73 6.83
C ASP A 72 26.49 -7.16 7.38
N LYS A 73 26.08 -7.28 8.66
CA LYS A 73 25.90 -8.55 9.36
C LYS A 73 24.48 -9.12 9.27
N ARG A 74 23.51 -8.35 8.72
CA ARG A 74 22.11 -8.79 8.61
C ARG A 74 21.79 -9.57 7.35
N ASN A 75 22.72 -9.70 6.41
CA ASN A 75 22.54 -10.37 5.12
C ASN A 75 21.29 -9.91 4.34
N ILE A 76 21.07 -8.60 4.25
CA ILE A 76 19.97 -7.98 3.54
C ILE A 76 20.43 -7.35 2.22
N GLY A 77 19.53 -7.30 1.23
CA GLY A 77 19.61 -6.42 0.07
C GLY A 77 18.77 -5.16 0.31
N LEU A 78 19.31 -3.98 0.06
CA LEU A 78 18.58 -2.72 0.22
C LEU A 78 18.68 -1.89 -1.06
N VAL A 79 17.52 -1.45 -1.56
CA VAL A 79 17.37 -0.51 -2.66
C VAL A 79 16.79 0.78 -2.11
N PHE A 80 17.52 1.88 -2.24
CA PHE A 80 17.09 3.22 -1.82
C PHE A 80 16.24 3.89 -2.91
N GLN A 81 15.44 4.86 -2.52
CA GLN A 81 14.57 5.65 -3.38
C GLN A 81 15.33 6.32 -4.56
N ASN A 82 16.57 6.75 -4.35
CA ASN A 82 17.44 7.35 -5.36
C ASN A 82 18.37 6.34 -6.05
N TYR A 83 18.09 5.02 -5.89
CA TYR A 83 18.87 3.90 -6.38
C TYR A 83 20.30 3.80 -5.84
N ALA A 84 20.91 4.89 -5.41
CA ALA A 84 22.26 5.01 -4.84
C ALA A 84 23.34 4.26 -5.65
N LEU A 85 23.28 4.36 -7.00
CA LEU A 85 24.28 3.76 -7.88
C LEU A 85 25.60 4.53 -7.80
N TYR A 86 26.73 3.81 -7.95
CA TYR A 86 28.05 4.41 -8.04
C TYR A 86 28.26 5.01 -9.42
N PRO A 87 28.29 6.36 -9.60
CA PRO A 87 28.22 7.00 -10.91
C PRO A 87 29.46 6.80 -11.75
N HIS A 88 30.61 6.52 -11.12
CA HIS A 88 31.89 6.28 -11.79
C HIS A 88 32.06 4.84 -12.26
N MET A 89 31.29 3.90 -11.76
CA MET A 89 31.28 2.47 -12.09
C MET A 89 30.32 2.17 -13.23
N THR A 90 30.62 1.17 -14.04
CA THR A 90 29.71 0.60 -15.04
C THR A 90 28.57 -0.18 -14.36
N VAL A 91 27.55 -0.61 -15.12
CA VAL A 91 26.48 -1.49 -14.66
C VAL A 91 27.06 -2.78 -14.05
N GLY A 92 27.95 -3.46 -14.79
CA GLY A 92 28.59 -4.68 -14.31
C GLY A 92 29.38 -4.48 -13.02
N GLU A 93 30.12 -3.38 -12.92
CA GLU A 93 30.89 -3.04 -11.71
C GLU A 93 29.96 -2.69 -10.53
N ASN A 94 28.86 -1.96 -10.75
CA ASN A 94 27.87 -1.71 -9.72
C ASN A 94 27.28 -3.01 -9.15
N ILE A 95 26.89 -3.96 -10.02
CA ILE A 95 26.32 -5.24 -9.63
C ILE A 95 27.39 -6.10 -8.93
N ALA A 96 28.62 -6.10 -9.39
CA ALA A 96 29.73 -6.88 -8.83
C ALA A 96 30.25 -6.34 -7.50
N PHE A 97 30.01 -5.07 -7.16
CA PHE A 97 30.61 -4.40 -6.01
C PHE A 97 30.36 -5.09 -4.66
N PRO A 98 29.15 -5.58 -4.32
CA PRO A 98 28.94 -6.32 -3.07
C PRO A 98 29.80 -7.60 -2.97
N LEU A 99 30.06 -8.26 -4.09
CA LEU A 99 30.90 -9.45 -4.16
C LEU A 99 32.40 -9.08 -4.02
N GLU A 100 32.80 -7.89 -4.47
CA GLU A 100 34.14 -7.35 -4.22
C GLU A 100 34.41 -7.15 -2.74
N ILE A 101 33.45 -6.58 -1.99
CA ILE A 101 33.54 -6.45 -0.53
C ILE A 101 33.67 -7.81 0.15
N LYS A 102 32.98 -8.84 -0.37
CA LYS A 102 33.11 -10.25 0.09
C LYS A 102 34.43 -10.91 -0.37
N LYS A 103 35.34 -10.17 -1.04
CA LYS A 103 36.64 -10.66 -1.56
C LYS A 103 36.53 -11.80 -2.59
N VAL A 104 35.41 -11.87 -3.33
CA VAL A 104 35.25 -12.80 -4.46
C VAL A 104 36.19 -12.38 -5.60
N SER A 105 36.78 -13.36 -6.29
CA SER A 105 37.71 -13.09 -7.40
C SER A 105 37.07 -12.24 -8.50
N LYS A 106 37.89 -11.42 -9.20
CA LYS A 106 37.36 -10.51 -10.25
C LYS A 106 36.64 -11.28 -11.35
N LYS A 107 37.13 -12.43 -11.76
CA LYS A 107 36.50 -13.27 -12.78
C LYS A 107 35.12 -13.73 -12.32
N GLU A 108 35.05 -14.36 -11.17
CA GLU A 108 33.81 -14.93 -10.61
C GLU A 108 32.75 -13.86 -10.33
N ARG A 109 33.15 -12.71 -9.73
CA ARG A 109 32.18 -11.64 -9.43
C ARG A 109 31.59 -10.99 -10.70
N MET A 110 32.37 -10.92 -11.79
CA MET A 110 31.87 -10.40 -13.06
C MET A 110 30.98 -11.42 -13.78
N GLU A 111 31.24 -12.72 -13.68
CA GLU A 111 30.37 -13.77 -14.20
C GLU A 111 29.01 -13.75 -13.47
N ARG A 112 29.01 -13.72 -12.13
CA ARG A 112 27.79 -13.57 -11.34
C ARG A 112 27.04 -12.26 -11.64
N ALA A 113 27.75 -11.13 -11.79
CA ALA A 113 27.13 -9.87 -12.15
C ALA A 113 26.43 -9.94 -13.52
N ALA A 114 26.98 -10.69 -14.48
CA ALA A 114 26.36 -10.90 -15.78
C ALA A 114 25.09 -11.77 -15.68
N GLU A 115 25.06 -12.76 -14.78
CA GLU A 115 23.87 -13.57 -14.51
C GLU A 115 22.73 -12.70 -13.96
N PHE A 116 23.01 -11.84 -12.95
CA PHE A 116 22.01 -10.91 -12.42
C PHE A 116 21.59 -9.84 -13.43
N ALA A 117 22.50 -9.38 -14.28
CA ALA A 117 22.17 -8.47 -15.38
C ALA A 117 21.18 -9.11 -16.35
N LYS A 118 21.36 -10.39 -16.70
CA LYS A 118 20.46 -11.15 -17.55
C LYS A 118 19.11 -11.39 -16.87
N LEU A 119 19.09 -11.74 -15.58
CA LEU A 119 17.86 -11.92 -14.80
C LEU A 119 16.98 -10.66 -14.83
N LEU A 120 17.59 -9.47 -14.76
CA LEU A 120 16.95 -8.16 -14.78
C LEU A 120 16.82 -7.56 -16.19
N ARG A 121 17.20 -8.28 -17.26
CA ARG A 121 17.13 -7.87 -18.68
C ARG A 121 17.88 -6.53 -18.94
N ILE A 122 19.08 -6.41 -18.39
CA ILE A 122 19.96 -5.24 -18.54
C ILE A 122 21.36 -5.62 -19.02
N GLU A 123 21.54 -6.82 -19.58
CA GLU A 123 22.80 -7.31 -20.09
C GLU A 123 23.39 -6.43 -21.21
N ASP A 124 22.55 -5.84 -22.06
CA ASP A 124 22.96 -4.93 -23.13
C ASP A 124 23.60 -3.63 -22.62
N TYR A 125 23.37 -3.30 -21.35
CA TYR A 125 23.87 -2.08 -20.72
C TYR A 125 25.08 -2.34 -19.81
N PHE A 126 25.60 -3.57 -19.75
CA PHE A 126 26.59 -4.03 -18.79
C PHE A 126 27.85 -3.16 -18.67
N THR A 127 28.29 -2.57 -19.81
CA THR A 127 29.47 -1.69 -19.89
C THR A 127 29.12 -0.20 -19.74
N ARG A 128 27.84 0.17 -19.69
CA ARG A 128 27.43 1.57 -19.55
C ARG A 128 27.53 2.05 -18.12
N LYS A 129 27.64 3.39 -17.98
CA LYS A 129 27.56 4.06 -16.66
C LYS A 129 26.13 4.47 -16.34
N PRO A 130 25.77 4.68 -15.05
CA PRO A 130 24.43 5.08 -14.63
C PRO A 130 23.87 6.31 -15.36
N SER A 131 24.71 7.31 -15.69
CA SER A 131 24.31 8.52 -16.43
C SER A 131 23.82 8.27 -17.86
N GLN A 132 24.05 7.08 -18.40
CA GLN A 132 23.66 6.66 -19.75
C GLN A 132 22.39 5.79 -19.75
N LEU A 133 21.71 5.67 -18.58
CA LEU A 133 20.58 4.80 -18.36
C LEU A 133 19.31 5.60 -18.05
N SER A 134 18.16 5.08 -18.49
CA SER A 134 16.85 5.56 -18.03
C SER A 134 16.63 5.23 -16.54
N GLY A 135 15.65 5.89 -15.89
CA GLY A 135 15.33 5.64 -14.49
C GLY A 135 15.00 4.17 -14.21
N GLY A 136 14.19 3.52 -15.05
CA GLY A 136 13.88 2.10 -14.90
C GLY A 136 15.10 1.18 -15.10
N GLN A 137 16.01 1.53 -16.00
CA GLN A 137 17.27 0.78 -16.15
C GLN A 137 18.14 0.94 -14.90
N GLN A 138 18.25 2.15 -14.36
CA GLN A 138 18.99 2.40 -13.10
C GLN A 138 18.40 1.62 -11.94
N GLN A 139 17.08 1.55 -11.83
CA GLN A 139 16.38 0.76 -10.82
C GLN A 139 16.72 -0.73 -10.96
N ARG A 140 16.64 -1.29 -12.16
CA ARG A 140 17.02 -2.69 -12.40
C ARG A 140 18.46 -2.97 -11.98
N VAL A 141 19.39 -2.06 -12.26
CA VAL A 141 20.78 -2.16 -11.78
C VAL A 141 20.86 -2.17 -10.26
N ALA A 142 20.09 -1.31 -9.57
CA ALA A 142 20.07 -1.26 -8.13
C ALA A 142 19.50 -2.55 -7.50
N ILE A 143 18.43 -3.11 -8.09
CA ILE A 143 17.87 -4.41 -7.67
C ILE A 143 18.90 -5.54 -7.94
N ALA A 144 19.52 -5.59 -9.14
CA ALA A 144 20.53 -6.57 -9.46
C ALA A 144 21.71 -6.53 -8.46
N ARG A 145 22.18 -5.33 -8.12
CA ARG A 145 23.23 -5.12 -7.12
C ARG A 145 22.80 -5.64 -5.73
N ALA A 146 21.55 -5.40 -5.33
CA ALA A 146 21.03 -5.88 -4.06
C ALA A 146 20.96 -7.41 -4.03
N LEU A 147 20.50 -8.04 -5.11
CA LEU A 147 20.38 -9.49 -5.26
C LEU A 147 21.74 -10.20 -5.40
N ALA A 148 22.75 -9.57 -6.02
CA ALA A 148 24.08 -10.15 -6.23
C ALA A 148 24.78 -10.54 -4.91
N LYS A 149 24.37 -9.95 -3.79
CA LYS A 149 24.82 -10.34 -2.45
C LYS A 149 24.21 -11.68 -1.97
N GLU A 150 23.21 -12.22 -2.69
CA GLU A 150 22.39 -13.37 -2.28
C GLU A 150 21.78 -13.15 -0.88
N PRO A 151 20.97 -12.09 -0.71
CA PRO A 151 20.42 -11.74 0.59
C PRO A 151 19.26 -12.67 0.97
N GLU A 152 19.02 -12.80 2.27
CA GLU A 152 17.86 -13.52 2.81
C GLU A 152 16.58 -12.67 2.77
N ILE A 153 16.74 -11.35 2.78
CA ILE A 153 15.66 -10.36 2.81
C ILE A 153 15.99 -9.23 1.83
N LEU A 154 15.00 -8.84 1.03
CA LEU A 154 15.08 -7.69 0.11
C LEU A 154 14.23 -6.54 0.65
N LEU A 155 14.82 -5.38 0.80
CA LEU A 155 14.19 -4.16 1.27
C LEU A 155 14.18 -3.13 0.13
N LEU A 156 13.00 -2.59 -0.22
CA LEU A 156 12.81 -1.65 -1.31
C LEU A 156 12.15 -0.38 -0.76
N ASP A 157 12.89 0.74 -0.69
CA ASP A 157 12.38 2.02 -0.18
C ASP A 157 11.90 2.91 -1.33
N GLU A 158 10.59 3.01 -1.51
CA GLU A 158 9.90 3.76 -2.58
C GLU A 158 10.54 3.59 -3.98
N PRO A 159 10.79 2.34 -4.42
CA PRO A 159 11.62 2.10 -5.59
C PRO A 159 11.02 2.62 -6.90
N LEU A 160 9.69 2.86 -6.95
CA LEU A 160 8.96 3.26 -8.16
C LEU A 160 8.66 4.77 -8.24
N SER A 161 8.97 5.53 -7.19
CA SER A 161 8.56 6.94 -7.06
C SER A 161 9.08 7.87 -8.17
N ASN A 162 10.25 7.55 -8.74
CA ASN A 162 10.91 8.38 -9.74
C ASN A 162 10.62 7.96 -11.20
N LEU A 163 9.60 7.10 -11.41
CA LEU A 163 9.24 6.57 -12.72
C LEU A 163 7.91 7.17 -13.23
N ASP A 164 7.78 7.29 -14.54
CA ASP A 164 6.50 7.58 -15.17
C ASP A 164 5.49 6.43 -15.01
N ALA A 165 4.21 6.71 -15.25
CA ALA A 165 3.12 5.77 -14.97
C ALA A 165 3.25 4.44 -15.73
N ARG A 166 3.69 4.47 -17.01
CA ARG A 166 3.86 3.25 -17.82
C ARG A 166 5.01 2.40 -17.30
N LEU A 167 6.15 3.02 -17.07
CA LEU A 167 7.34 2.33 -16.59
C LEU A 167 7.13 1.79 -15.17
N ARG A 168 6.35 2.51 -14.34
CA ARG A 168 5.95 2.08 -13.00
C ARG A 168 5.16 0.77 -13.05
N LEU A 169 4.21 0.64 -13.99
CA LEU A 169 3.44 -0.60 -14.17
C LEU A 169 4.36 -1.76 -14.58
N GLU A 170 5.22 -1.57 -15.59
CA GLU A 170 6.17 -2.58 -16.05
C GLU A 170 7.12 -3.03 -14.91
N MET A 171 7.57 -2.09 -14.09
CA MET A 171 8.47 -2.39 -12.97
C MET A 171 7.78 -3.08 -11.80
N ARG A 172 6.50 -2.79 -11.54
CA ARG A 172 5.68 -3.54 -10.57
C ARG A 172 5.63 -5.02 -10.92
N GLU A 173 5.26 -5.32 -12.16
CA GLU A 173 5.20 -6.69 -12.67
C GLU A 173 6.56 -7.40 -12.56
N GLU A 174 7.63 -6.69 -12.90
CA GLU A 174 8.99 -7.21 -12.83
C GLU A 174 9.44 -7.52 -11.40
N ILE A 175 9.18 -6.63 -10.44
CA ILE A 175 9.49 -6.85 -9.02
C ILE A 175 8.70 -8.06 -8.50
N ARG A 176 7.40 -8.15 -8.86
CA ARG A 176 6.59 -9.29 -8.45
C ARG A 176 7.10 -10.61 -9.04
N ARG A 177 7.43 -10.62 -10.33
CA ARG A 177 8.02 -11.77 -11.00
C ARG A 177 9.30 -12.25 -10.31
N LEU A 178 10.23 -11.33 -10.06
CA LEU A 178 11.49 -11.62 -9.38
C LEU A 178 11.27 -12.20 -7.98
N GLN A 179 10.35 -11.64 -7.23
CA GLN A 179 10.03 -12.12 -5.88
C GLN A 179 9.47 -13.55 -5.94
N LEU A 180 8.58 -13.86 -6.89
CA LEU A 180 8.01 -15.20 -7.08
C LEU A 180 9.07 -16.21 -7.54
N GLU A 181 9.98 -15.83 -8.45
CA GLU A 181 11.05 -16.68 -8.95
C GLU A 181 12.11 -16.99 -7.89
N THR A 182 12.44 -16.00 -7.06
CA THR A 182 13.49 -16.15 -6.03
C THR A 182 12.96 -16.66 -4.69
N GLY A 183 11.67 -16.49 -4.40
CA GLY A 183 11.07 -16.79 -3.10
C GLY A 183 11.65 -15.97 -1.96
N ILE A 184 12.32 -14.84 -2.23
CA ILE A 184 12.94 -13.99 -1.23
C ILE A 184 11.89 -13.21 -0.43
N THR A 185 12.03 -13.15 0.89
CA THR A 185 11.20 -12.27 1.73
C THR A 185 11.47 -10.83 1.36
N THR A 186 10.43 -10.12 0.94
CA THR A 186 10.56 -8.75 0.42
C THR A 186 9.70 -7.79 1.22
N ILE A 187 10.30 -6.68 1.65
CA ILE A 187 9.58 -5.52 2.19
C ILE A 187 9.63 -4.40 1.17
N PHE A 188 8.47 -3.96 0.75
CA PHE A 188 8.28 -2.90 -0.24
C PHE A 188 7.64 -1.69 0.42
N VAL A 189 8.28 -0.54 0.36
CA VAL A 189 7.72 0.72 0.90
C VAL A 189 7.11 1.53 -0.23
N THR A 190 5.88 1.98 -0.05
CA THR A 190 5.23 2.92 -0.95
C THR A 190 4.20 3.78 -0.22
N HIS A 191 3.79 4.87 -0.83
CA HIS A 191 2.61 5.64 -0.46
C HIS A 191 1.47 5.48 -1.47
N ASP A 192 1.70 4.72 -2.55
CA ASP A 192 0.74 4.45 -3.63
C ASP A 192 -0.06 3.17 -3.31
N GLN A 193 -1.38 3.34 -3.16
CA GLN A 193 -2.29 2.25 -2.84
C GLN A 193 -2.43 1.24 -3.99
N GLU A 194 -2.34 1.69 -5.26
CA GLU A 194 -2.45 0.80 -6.42
C GLU A 194 -1.23 -0.13 -6.50
N GLU A 195 -0.04 0.40 -6.17
CA GLU A 195 1.16 -0.42 -6.04
C GLU A 195 0.95 -1.49 -4.96
N ALA A 196 0.54 -1.07 -3.77
CA ALA A 196 0.35 -1.97 -2.64
C ALA A 196 -0.68 -3.06 -2.94
N LEU A 197 -1.86 -2.70 -3.46
CA LEU A 197 -2.93 -3.65 -3.75
C LEU A 197 -2.57 -4.65 -4.87
N SER A 198 -1.71 -4.24 -5.84
CA SER A 198 -1.43 -5.05 -7.03
C SER A 198 -0.31 -6.08 -6.86
N ILE A 199 0.71 -5.79 -6.04
CA ILE A 199 1.91 -6.66 -5.97
C ILE A 199 2.06 -7.44 -4.67
N SER A 200 1.34 -7.06 -3.60
CA SER A 200 1.60 -7.57 -2.27
C SER A 200 0.94 -8.91 -1.98
N ASP A 201 1.60 -9.76 -1.22
CA ASP A 201 0.95 -10.86 -0.50
C ASP A 201 0.26 -10.33 0.76
N HIS A 202 0.90 -9.34 1.45
CA HIS A 202 0.34 -8.68 2.63
C HIS A 202 0.59 -7.17 2.56
N ILE A 203 -0.30 -6.40 3.18
CA ILE A 203 -0.14 -4.95 3.37
C ILE A 203 -0.11 -4.65 4.86
N LEU A 204 0.88 -3.89 5.28
CA LEU A 204 0.95 -3.26 6.60
C LEU A 204 0.63 -1.77 6.45
N LEU A 205 -0.57 -1.36 6.85
CA LEU A 205 -0.96 0.05 6.83
C LEU A 205 -0.58 0.74 8.14
N LEU A 206 0.20 1.80 8.03
CA LEU A 206 0.71 2.59 9.14
C LEU A 206 0.08 3.98 9.18
N LYS A 207 -0.22 4.48 10.38
CA LYS A 207 -0.63 5.85 10.66
C LYS A 207 0.05 6.34 11.94
N LYS A 208 0.77 7.46 11.87
CA LYS A 208 1.42 8.08 13.04
C LYS A 208 2.23 7.10 13.90
N GLY A 209 3.02 6.25 13.26
CA GLY A 209 3.90 5.28 13.91
C GLY A 209 3.20 4.06 14.51
N ARG A 210 1.92 3.84 14.23
CA ARG A 210 1.14 2.69 14.72
C ARG A 210 0.55 1.89 13.58
N ILE A 211 0.44 0.59 13.78
CA ILE A 211 -0.25 -0.31 12.85
C ILE A 211 -1.75 0.00 12.90
N GLN A 212 -2.35 0.20 11.73
CA GLN A 212 -3.79 0.34 11.58
C GLN A 212 -4.44 -0.99 11.21
N GLN A 213 -3.88 -1.65 10.22
CA GLN A 213 -4.31 -2.99 9.81
C GLN A 213 -3.15 -3.71 9.10
N TYR A 214 -3.11 -5.04 9.25
CA TYR A 214 -2.19 -5.93 8.55
C TYR A 214 -2.97 -7.15 8.06
N GLY A 215 -2.82 -7.51 6.79
CA GLY A 215 -3.51 -8.65 6.21
C GLY A 215 -3.34 -8.72 4.69
N LEU A 216 -4.18 -9.53 4.05
CA LEU A 216 -4.22 -9.66 2.60
C LEU A 216 -4.74 -8.35 1.96
N PRO A 217 -4.27 -7.96 0.76
CA PRO A 217 -4.73 -6.75 0.09
C PRO A 217 -6.26 -6.65 -0.05
N GLN A 218 -6.89 -7.73 -0.50
CA GLN A 218 -8.33 -7.79 -0.68
C GLN A 218 -9.10 -7.72 0.65
N GLU A 219 -8.56 -8.29 1.72
CA GLU A 219 -9.14 -8.21 3.06
C GLU A 219 -9.15 -6.78 3.59
N LEU A 220 -8.03 -6.05 3.44
CA LEU A 220 -7.96 -4.65 3.86
C LEU A 220 -8.95 -3.77 3.08
N TYR A 221 -9.18 -4.08 1.81
CA TYR A 221 -10.12 -3.34 0.96
C TYR A 221 -11.58 -3.66 1.28
N ASP A 222 -11.90 -4.96 1.41
CA ASP A 222 -13.26 -5.44 1.62
C ASP A 222 -13.72 -5.34 3.10
N GLU A 223 -12.76 -5.46 4.05
CA GLU A 223 -13.03 -5.49 5.49
C GLU A 223 -12.15 -4.50 6.27
N PRO A 224 -12.20 -3.19 5.94
CA PRO A 224 -11.42 -2.19 6.65
C PRO A 224 -11.87 -2.07 8.10
N CYS A 225 -10.92 -2.19 9.05
CA CYS A 225 -11.22 -2.22 10.49
C CYS A 225 -11.66 -0.86 11.06
N ASN A 226 -11.35 0.24 10.38
CA ASN A 226 -11.72 1.59 10.81
C ASN A 226 -11.88 2.52 9.59
N PRO A 227 -12.49 3.74 9.76
CA PRO A 227 -12.69 4.69 8.67
C PRO A 227 -11.41 5.14 7.99
N PHE A 228 -10.28 5.20 8.70
CA PHE A 228 -9.01 5.58 8.12
C PHE A 228 -8.53 4.54 7.09
N VAL A 229 -8.60 3.26 7.42
CA VAL A 229 -8.22 2.18 6.48
C VAL A 229 -9.13 2.21 5.26
N ALA A 230 -10.43 2.39 5.47
CA ALA A 230 -11.42 2.47 4.41
C ALA A 230 -11.18 3.66 3.45
N ASP A 231 -10.82 4.83 4.01
CA ASP A 231 -10.56 6.05 3.25
C ASP A 231 -9.21 5.99 2.52
N PHE A 232 -8.19 5.45 3.19
CA PHE A 232 -6.85 5.37 2.62
C PHE A 232 -6.75 4.35 1.48
N LEU A 233 -7.52 3.26 1.53
CA LEU A 233 -7.55 2.21 0.49
C LEU A 233 -8.79 2.37 -0.38
N GLY A 234 -8.59 2.76 -1.62
CA GLY A 234 -9.62 2.92 -2.64
C GLY A 234 -9.46 4.19 -3.45
N ASN A 235 -9.64 4.09 -4.76
CA ASN A 235 -9.65 5.21 -5.69
C ASN A 235 -10.87 5.11 -6.60
N PRO A 236 -11.90 5.96 -6.36
CA PRO A 236 -11.97 7.07 -5.38
C PRO A 236 -11.98 6.60 -3.91
N PRO A 237 -11.64 7.51 -2.97
CA PRO A 237 -11.80 7.23 -1.54
C PRO A 237 -13.23 6.88 -1.17
N ILE A 238 -13.41 6.13 -0.07
CA ILE A 238 -14.74 5.79 0.44
C ILE A 238 -15.52 7.04 0.83
N ASN A 239 -16.82 7.03 0.57
CA ASN A 239 -17.70 8.11 1.02
C ASN A 239 -18.06 7.89 2.49
N LEU A 240 -17.78 8.86 3.36
CA LEU A 240 -18.08 8.80 4.79
C LEU A 240 -19.24 9.73 5.15
N PHE A 241 -20.30 9.16 5.74
CA PHE A 241 -21.47 9.89 6.20
C PHE A 241 -21.65 9.71 7.70
N GLU A 242 -21.93 10.76 8.42
CA GLU A 242 -22.41 10.68 9.80
C GLU A 242 -23.91 10.48 9.81
N GLY A 243 -24.40 9.60 10.66
CA GLY A 243 -25.81 9.29 10.75
C GLY A 243 -26.23 8.63 12.05
N ILE A 244 -27.51 8.36 12.14
CA ILE A 244 -28.15 7.70 13.28
C ILE A 244 -28.89 6.48 12.76
N VAL A 245 -28.71 5.35 13.45
CA VAL A 245 -29.40 4.09 13.12
C VAL A 245 -30.89 4.18 13.46
N ASP A 246 -31.74 3.86 12.47
CA ASP A 246 -33.19 3.73 12.64
C ASP A 246 -33.68 2.43 11.98
N GLY A 247 -33.70 1.34 12.73
CA GLY A 247 -34.01 0.00 12.23
C GLY A 247 -32.95 -0.46 11.21
N ASN A 248 -33.37 -0.69 9.96
CA ASN A 248 -32.47 -1.09 8.85
C ASN A 248 -31.97 0.11 8.03
N ARG A 249 -32.15 1.34 8.53
CA ARG A 249 -31.71 2.56 7.84
C ARG A 249 -30.69 3.31 8.69
N VAL A 250 -29.80 4.01 8.03
CA VAL A 250 -28.96 5.05 8.63
C VAL A 250 -29.47 6.39 8.11
N ILE A 251 -30.07 7.19 9.00
CA ILE A 251 -30.54 8.55 8.69
C ILE A 251 -29.35 9.49 8.75
N LEU A 252 -29.11 10.23 7.69
CA LEU A 252 -27.96 11.12 7.59
C LEU A 252 -28.15 12.35 8.48
N GLN A 253 -27.07 12.81 9.09
CA GLN A 253 -27.10 13.99 9.94
C GLN A 253 -27.35 15.25 9.10
N GLY A 254 -28.37 16.02 9.48
CA GLY A 254 -28.73 17.30 8.85
C GLY A 254 -29.81 17.18 7.78
N ASP A 255 -30.29 15.98 7.47
CA ASP A 255 -31.42 15.74 6.56
C ASP A 255 -32.21 14.52 7.04
N ASN A 256 -33.51 14.45 6.71
CA ASN A 256 -34.31 13.25 6.97
C ASN A 256 -34.09 12.15 5.92
N THR A 257 -33.16 12.33 5.01
CA THR A 257 -32.76 11.30 4.05
C THR A 257 -31.83 10.27 4.70
N GLY A 258 -31.83 9.07 4.16
CA GLY A 258 -31.00 8.02 4.70
C GLY A 258 -30.89 6.85 3.75
N PHE A 259 -29.91 6.00 4.00
CA PHE A 259 -29.69 4.79 3.24
C PHE A 259 -30.28 3.56 3.95
N LEU A 260 -30.97 2.72 3.19
CA LEU A 260 -31.35 1.39 3.61
C LEU A 260 -30.13 0.48 3.52
N ILE A 261 -29.78 -0.18 4.62
CA ILE A 261 -28.63 -1.10 4.70
C ILE A 261 -29.14 -2.54 4.74
N ALA A 262 -28.98 -3.27 3.65
CA ALA A 262 -29.43 -4.65 3.58
C ALA A 262 -28.61 -5.56 4.50
N GLY A 263 -29.28 -6.20 5.44
CA GLY A 263 -28.65 -7.18 6.35
C GLY A 263 -28.06 -6.57 7.61
N MET A 264 -28.25 -5.28 7.88
CA MET A 264 -27.89 -4.67 9.16
C MET A 264 -28.59 -5.39 10.32
N LYS A 265 -27.82 -5.92 11.26
CA LYS A 265 -28.33 -6.61 12.46
C LYS A 265 -27.52 -6.23 13.69
N GLY A 266 -28.18 -6.20 14.84
CA GLY A 266 -27.48 -6.08 16.13
C GLY A 266 -27.00 -4.66 16.49
N ILE A 267 -27.32 -3.64 15.70
CA ILE A 267 -27.00 -2.24 16.03
C ILE A 267 -28.24 -1.58 16.63
N GLU A 268 -28.08 -1.00 17.81
CA GLU A 268 -29.19 -0.37 18.52
C GLU A 268 -29.74 0.87 17.77
N ARG A 269 -31.07 1.00 17.80
CA ARG A 269 -31.76 2.20 17.27
C ARG A 269 -31.31 3.44 18.05
N GLY A 270 -31.01 4.52 17.34
CA GLY A 270 -30.52 5.77 17.93
C GLY A 270 -29.00 5.84 18.10
N ARG A 271 -28.23 4.76 17.81
CA ARG A 271 -26.78 4.79 17.85
C ARG A 271 -26.23 5.70 16.76
N ARG A 272 -25.27 6.56 17.13
CA ARG A 272 -24.51 7.40 16.18
C ARG A 272 -23.45 6.56 15.50
N VAL A 273 -23.38 6.67 14.16
CA VAL A 273 -22.48 5.87 13.32
C VAL A 273 -21.83 6.71 12.24
N LYS A 274 -20.65 6.28 11.80
CA LYS A 274 -20.06 6.69 10.53
C LYS A 274 -20.34 5.59 9.51
N LEU A 275 -21.09 5.92 8.46
CA LEU A 275 -21.42 5.02 7.36
C LEU A 275 -20.41 5.23 6.23
N GLY A 276 -19.61 4.22 5.92
CA GLY A 276 -18.68 4.19 4.80
C GLY A 276 -19.29 3.48 3.60
N ILE A 277 -19.32 4.13 2.43
CA ILE A 277 -19.88 3.57 1.21
C ILE A 277 -18.86 3.72 0.08
N ARG A 278 -18.42 2.60 -0.50
CA ARG A 278 -17.56 2.60 -1.69
C ARG A 278 -18.30 3.20 -2.90
N SER A 279 -17.58 3.87 -3.80
CA SER A 279 -18.17 4.46 -5.01
C SER A 279 -18.93 3.46 -5.87
N GLU A 280 -18.43 2.24 -5.97
CA GLU A 280 -19.03 1.12 -6.73
C GLU A 280 -20.15 0.40 -5.99
N ALA A 281 -20.37 0.74 -4.71
CA ALA A 281 -21.48 0.18 -3.92
C ALA A 281 -22.83 0.86 -4.19
N PHE A 282 -22.82 1.96 -4.93
CA PHE A 282 -24.08 2.60 -5.38
C PHE A 282 -24.58 1.96 -6.66
N GLU A 283 -25.93 1.85 -6.76
CA GLU A 283 -26.64 1.47 -7.97
C GLU A 283 -27.71 2.50 -8.25
N ALA A 284 -27.91 2.83 -9.53
CA ALA A 284 -29.08 3.58 -9.97
C ALA A 284 -30.33 2.70 -9.88
N ALA A 285 -31.41 3.26 -9.39
CA ALA A 285 -32.68 2.56 -9.23
C ALA A 285 -33.85 3.42 -9.71
N ALA A 286 -34.98 2.76 -10.02
CA ALA A 286 -36.23 3.47 -10.22
C ALA A 286 -36.70 4.09 -8.90
N GLU A 287 -37.48 5.17 -8.95
CA GLU A 287 -38.03 5.77 -7.73
C GLU A 287 -38.89 4.78 -6.95
N GLY A 288 -38.65 4.69 -5.64
CA GLY A 288 -39.36 3.78 -4.72
C GLY A 288 -39.08 4.07 -3.25
N VAL A 289 -39.67 3.28 -2.37
CA VAL A 289 -39.61 3.49 -0.89
C VAL A 289 -38.21 3.22 -0.31
N TYR A 290 -37.37 2.45 -1.00
CA TYR A 290 -36.08 1.98 -0.50
C TYR A 290 -34.90 2.71 -1.13
N GLU A 291 -35.16 3.62 -2.04
CA GLU A 291 -34.18 4.40 -2.80
C GLU A 291 -33.98 5.77 -2.16
N THR A 292 -32.79 6.30 -2.31
CA THR A 292 -32.43 7.62 -1.80
C THR A 292 -32.28 8.58 -2.99
N PRO A 293 -33.05 9.68 -3.06
CA PRO A 293 -32.94 10.63 -4.14
C PRO A 293 -31.65 11.43 -4.04
N ALA A 294 -30.95 11.58 -5.16
CA ALA A 294 -29.73 12.35 -5.29
C ALA A 294 -29.80 13.27 -6.51
N THR A 295 -29.01 14.35 -6.50
CA THR A 295 -28.84 15.25 -7.65
C THR A 295 -27.45 15.08 -8.24
N VAL A 296 -27.34 14.97 -9.56
CA VAL A 296 -26.05 14.89 -10.26
C VAL A 296 -25.40 16.28 -10.28
N ARG A 297 -24.25 16.42 -9.63
CA ARG A 297 -23.49 17.68 -9.57
C ARG A 297 -22.39 17.75 -10.63
N ASN A 298 -21.76 16.64 -10.93
CA ASN A 298 -20.76 16.55 -11.99
C ASN A 298 -20.64 15.12 -12.54
N VAL A 299 -20.04 15.00 -13.74
CA VAL A 299 -19.82 13.74 -14.46
C VAL A 299 -18.39 13.72 -14.98
N PHE A 300 -17.63 12.70 -14.60
CA PHE A 300 -16.25 12.50 -15.03
C PHE A 300 -16.15 11.22 -15.86
N LEU A 301 -15.83 11.36 -17.14
CA LEU A 301 -15.64 10.22 -18.04
C LEU A 301 -14.19 9.75 -17.94
N ASN A 302 -13.99 8.55 -17.45
CA ASN A 302 -12.65 7.98 -17.23
C ASN A 302 -12.38 6.71 -18.09
N GLY A 303 -12.88 6.73 -19.31
CA GLY A 303 -12.69 5.66 -20.29
C GLY A 303 -13.50 4.40 -20.01
N LYS A 304 -13.20 3.66 -18.96
CA LYS A 304 -13.89 2.41 -18.59
C LYS A 304 -15.12 2.63 -17.73
N GLU A 305 -15.10 3.66 -16.91
CA GLU A 305 -16.10 3.93 -15.89
C GLU A 305 -16.51 5.39 -15.93
N THR A 306 -17.74 5.67 -15.54
CA THR A 306 -18.21 7.03 -15.34
C THR A 306 -18.34 7.31 -13.86
N LEU A 307 -17.53 8.25 -13.37
CA LEU A 307 -17.60 8.71 -12.00
C LEU A 307 -18.57 9.89 -11.92
N TYR A 308 -19.60 9.77 -11.11
CA TYR A 308 -20.56 10.81 -10.81
C TYR A 308 -20.25 11.45 -9.46
N LEU A 309 -20.31 12.77 -9.41
CA LEU A 309 -20.43 13.51 -8.16
C LEU A 309 -21.92 13.74 -7.92
N LEU A 310 -22.44 13.06 -6.92
CA LEU A 310 -23.85 13.12 -6.53
C LEU A 310 -24.00 13.93 -5.23
N GLU A 311 -25.18 14.50 -5.00
CA GLU A 311 -25.51 15.23 -3.78
C GLU A 311 -26.78 14.68 -3.15
N ILE A 312 -26.72 14.45 -1.82
CA ILE A 312 -27.85 14.13 -0.96
C ILE A 312 -27.81 15.04 0.27
N GLY A 313 -28.88 15.74 0.57
CA GLY A 313 -28.98 16.57 1.78
C GLY A 313 -27.84 17.60 1.92
N GLY A 314 -27.39 18.19 0.82
CA GLY A 314 -26.28 19.15 0.80
C GLY A 314 -24.88 18.53 0.95
N LYS A 315 -24.76 17.20 1.00
CA LYS A 315 -23.48 16.48 1.03
C LYS A 315 -23.17 15.85 -0.32
N GLU A 316 -21.99 16.13 -0.84
CA GLU A 316 -21.49 15.53 -2.07
C GLU A 316 -20.81 14.18 -1.79
N PHE A 317 -20.97 13.23 -2.71
CA PHE A 317 -20.33 11.93 -2.67
C PHE A 317 -20.03 11.40 -4.07
N ARG A 318 -19.10 10.50 -4.19
CA ARG A 318 -18.67 9.89 -5.44
C ARG A 318 -19.33 8.54 -5.65
N SER A 319 -19.84 8.33 -6.86
CA SER A 319 -20.47 7.05 -7.25
C SER A 319 -19.98 6.64 -8.62
N THR A 320 -19.54 5.40 -8.73
CA THR A 320 -19.22 4.75 -10.01
C THR A 320 -20.43 3.92 -10.40
N LEU A 321 -21.28 4.47 -11.27
CA LEU A 321 -22.47 3.79 -11.75
C LEU A 321 -22.14 2.97 -13.00
N GLU A 322 -22.70 1.77 -13.10
CA GLU A 322 -22.55 0.94 -14.30
C GLU A 322 -23.13 1.62 -15.53
N SER A 323 -22.39 1.58 -16.63
CA SER A 323 -22.68 2.31 -17.86
C SER A 323 -23.81 1.68 -18.66
N GLY A 324 -25.04 1.98 -18.26
CA GLY A 324 -26.24 1.70 -19.06
C GLY A 324 -27.07 2.92 -19.35
N GLN A 325 -26.94 3.96 -18.51
CA GLN A 325 -27.64 5.24 -18.65
C GLN A 325 -26.68 6.38 -18.33
N THR A 326 -26.72 7.42 -19.15
CA THR A 326 -25.95 8.65 -18.90
C THR A 326 -26.87 9.64 -18.19
N TYR A 327 -26.45 10.14 -17.04
CA TYR A 327 -27.17 11.14 -16.27
C TYR A 327 -26.56 12.51 -16.51
N GLU A 328 -27.41 13.51 -16.80
CA GLU A 328 -26.96 14.89 -17.04
C GLU A 328 -26.76 15.65 -15.73
N ILE A 329 -25.89 16.64 -15.75
CA ILE A 329 -25.67 17.55 -14.62
C ILE A 329 -26.97 18.28 -14.28
N GLY A 330 -27.34 18.35 -13.02
CA GLY A 330 -28.60 18.88 -12.51
C GLY A 330 -29.77 17.88 -12.53
N GLY A 331 -29.58 16.71 -13.17
CA GLY A 331 -30.59 15.65 -13.19
C GLY A 331 -30.76 15.00 -11.80
N LYS A 332 -31.98 14.48 -11.56
CA LYS A 332 -32.29 13.69 -10.36
C LYS A 332 -32.12 12.21 -10.65
N ILE A 333 -31.57 11.50 -9.71
CA ILE A 333 -31.37 10.05 -9.75
C ILE A 333 -31.74 9.44 -8.40
N SER A 334 -32.36 8.29 -8.39
CA SER A 334 -32.54 7.50 -7.19
C SER A 334 -31.43 6.46 -7.08
N VAL A 335 -30.78 6.39 -5.92
CA VAL A 335 -29.68 5.44 -5.65
C VAL A 335 -30.07 4.47 -4.55
N ARG A 336 -29.60 3.23 -4.69
CA ARG A 336 -29.64 2.20 -3.65
C ARG A 336 -28.25 1.64 -3.41
N LEU A 337 -28.06 0.94 -2.28
CA LEU A 337 -26.78 0.35 -1.92
C LEU A 337 -26.74 -1.14 -2.23
N LYS A 338 -25.62 -1.60 -2.82
CA LYS A 338 -25.23 -3.01 -2.86
C LYS A 338 -24.91 -3.48 -1.44
N LYS A 339 -24.88 -4.81 -1.23
CA LYS A 339 -24.46 -5.38 0.04
C LYS A 339 -22.96 -5.22 0.30
N LYS A 340 -22.14 -5.33 -0.76
CA LYS A 340 -20.68 -5.22 -0.70
C LYS A 340 -20.25 -3.76 -0.80
N GLY A 341 -19.23 -3.38 -0.04
CA GLY A 341 -18.67 -2.03 -0.06
C GLY A 341 -19.39 -1.02 0.84
N VAL A 342 -20.22 -1.51 1.78
CA VAL A 342 -20.89 -0.72 2.82
C VAL A 342 -20.37 -1.15 4.18
N HIS A 343 -19.88 -0.19 4.97
CA HIS A 343 -19.27 -0.43 6.28
C HIS A 343 -19.86 0.52 7.32
N ILE A 344 -20.12 0.03 8.51
CA ILE A 344 -20.64 0.83 9.61
C ILE A 344 -19.61 0.85 10.73
N TYR A 345 -19.25 2.05 11.15
CA TYR A 345 -18.31 2.28 12.25
C TYR A 345 -19.03 3.02 13.39
N ASP A 346 -18.62 2.72 14.59
CA ASP A 346 -19.03 3.53 15.74
C ASP A 346 -18.49 4.95 15.59
N SER A 347 -19.32 5.96 15.90
CA SER A 347 -18.92 7.37 15.69
C SER A 347 -17.85 7.85 16.67
N GLU A 348 -17.72 7.24 17.85
CA GLU A 348 -16.80 7.65 18.91
C GLU A 348 -15.50 6.83 18.88
N THR A 349 -15.63 5.48 18.82
CA THR A 349 -14.47 4.58 18.86
C THR A 349 -13.83 4.37 17.50
N GLU A 350 -14.53 4.69 16.40
CA GLU A 350 -14.17 4.40 15.02
C GLU A 350 -13.98 2.91 14.72
N GLU A 351 -14.39 2.02 15.61
CA GLU A 351 -14.36 0.58 15.38
C GLU A 351 -15.50 0.14 14.46
N LYS A 352 -15.21 -0.84 13.61
CA LYS A 352 -16.22 -1.44 12.73
C LYS A 352 -17.26 -2.21 13.56
N ILE A 353 -18.54 -1.94 13.30
CA ILE A 353 -19.67 -2.56 14.01
C ILE A 353 -20.69 -3.22 13.06
N GLY A 354 -20.50 -3.09 11.76
CA GLY A 354 -21.38 -3.70 10.74
C GLY A 354 -20.84 -3.60 9.33
#